data_d0893024f24bf25a1ac03b492353db4f
#
_entry.id   d0893024f24bf25a1ac03b492353db4f
#
_cell.length_a   1.000
_cell.length_b   1.000
_cell.length_c   1.000
_cell.angle_alpha   90.00
_cell.angle_beta   90.00
_cell.angle_gamma   90.00
#
_symmetry.space_group_name_H-M   'P 1'
#
loop_
_entity.id
_entity.type
_entity.pdbx_description
1 polymer ?
#
loop_
_entity_poly.entity_id
_entity_poly.type
_entity_poly.pdbx_seq_one_letter_code
_entity_poly.pdbx_strand_id
1 'polypeptide(L)'
;NMSYIDAAIDIGSNQEVLIGRGASSANCYGVVYNRSTNTFGSVTLIRTATFGAALISACLSGTNQVLVCSVATGATSFEAVALSISGTTITVNTAATTTLSANISTFADGCGLIAVGSSFVCSYTVETPAAQIRALSISGTTVTIGSATVLDGTAGGLIAVGDSTHVI
;
A
#
# COMPACT_ATOMS: atom_id res chain seq x y z
N ASN A 1 12.18 -10.01 9.28
CA ASN A 1 12.55 -8.75 9.95
C ASN A 1 12.35 -7.59 8.97
N MET A 2 11.59 -6.58 9.41
CA MET A 2 11.44 -5.30 8.70
C MET A 2 12.74 -4.49 8.84
N SER A 3 13.26 -3.97 7.75
CA SER A 3 14.52 -3.21 7.72
C SER A 3 14.38 -1.82 7.12
N TYR A 4 13.30 -1.58 6.41
CA TYR A 4 12.94 -0.28 5.82
C TYR A 4 11.52 0.04 6.21
N ILE A 5 11.24 1.32 6.46
CA ILE A 5 9.89 1.85 6.67
C ILE A 5 9.53 2.63 5.41
N ASP A 6 8.45 2.22 4.77
CA ASP A 6 7.93 2.85 3.54
C ASP A 6 6.76 3.79 3.86
N ALA A 7 5.99 3.49 4.92
CA ALA A 7 4.89 4.33 5.37
C ALA A 7 4.72 4.29 6.88
N ALA A 8 4.27 5.40 7.46
CA ALA A 8 3.86 5.54 8.85
C ALA A 8 2.47 6.17 8.89
N ILE A 9 1.51 5.47 9.46
CA ILE A 9 0.09 5.84 9.45
C ILE A 9 -0.38 6.06 10.88
N ASP A 10 -0.72 7.29 11.23
CA ASP A 10 -1.37 7.58 12.51
C ASP A 10 -2.81 7.04 12.49
N ILE A 11 -3.11 6.12 13.38
CA ILE A 11 -4.45 5.51 13.52
C ILE A 11 -5.23 6.09 14.72
N GLY A 12 -4.69 7.14 15.35
CA GLY A 12 -5.25 7.70 16.57
C GLY A 12 -4.84 6.94 17.83
N SER A 13 -5.41 7.31 18.97
CA SER A 13 -5.17 6.63 20.27
C SER A 13 -3.68 6.48 20.64
N ASN A 14 -2.84 7.45 20.25
CA ASN A 14 -1.37 7.39 20.40
C ASN A 14 -0.70 6.19 19.71
N GLN A 15 -1.27 5.72 18.61
CA GLN A 15 -0.73 4.58 17.87
C GLN A 15 -0.45 4.93 16.42
N GLU A 16 0.63 4.35 15.90
CA GLU A 16 1.03 4.41 14.51
C GLU A 16 1.24 3.00 13.96
N VAL A 17 0.81 2.77 12.72
CA VAL A 17 1.14 1.56 11.98
C VAL A 17 2.31 1.88 11.06
N LEU A 18 3.43 1.21 11.27
CA LEU A 18 4.60 1.29 10.40
C LEU A 18 4.55 0.15 9.41
N ILE A 19 4.60 0.46 8.13
CA ILE A 19 4.63 -0.50 7.03
C ILE A 19 5.99 -0.43 6.35
N GLY A 20 6.56 -1.57 6.01
CA GLY A 20 7.88 -1.57 5.40
C GLY A 20 8.31 -2.92 4.86
N ARG A 21 9.58 -3.01 4.48
CA ARG A 21 10.18 -4.15 3.77
C ARG A 21 11.30 -4.82 4.55
N GLY A 22 11.54 -6.10 4.24
CA GLY A 22 12.73 -6.81 4.69
C GLY A 22 13.98 -6.41 3.87
N ALA A 23 15.16 -6.47 4.48
CA ALA A 23 16.42 -6.09 3.83
C ALA A 23 16.81 -6.96 2.64
N SER A 24 16.47 -8.24 2.67
CA SER A 24 16.87 -9.24 1.68
C SER A 24 15.67 -9.89 0.99
N SER A 25 14.48 -9.38 1.22
CA SER A 25 13.25 -9.91 0.63
C SER A 25 12.32 -8.76 0.29
N ALA A 26 11.54 -8.91 -0.78
CA ALA A 26 10.47 -7.98 -1.12
C ALA A 26 9.22 -8.16 -0.23
N ASN A 27 9.33 -8.92 0.86
CA ASN A 27 8.23 -9.13 1.79
C ASN A 27 7.82 -7.82 2.46
N CYS A 28 6.53 -7.58 2.50
CA CYS A 28 5.92 -6.47 3.20
C CYS A 28 5.58 -6.88 4.63
N TYR A 29 5.94 -6.02 5.57
CA TYR A 29 5.69 -6.21 7.00
C TYR A 29 4.99 -4.99 7.59
N GLY A 30 4.29 -5.22 8.69
CA GLY A 30 3.71 -4.16 9.50
C GLY A 30 3.99 -4.36 10.98
N VAL A 31 4.04 -3.27 11.72
CA VAL A 31 4.13 -3.26 13.18
C VAL A 31 3.37 -2.05 13.72
N VAL A 32 2.71 -2.21 14.85
CA VAL A 32 2.09 -1.09 15.58
C VAL A 32 3.10 -0.54 16.58
N TYR A 33 3.30 0.76 16.55
CA TYR A 33 4.04 1.50 17.58
C TYR A 33 3.03 2.24 18.48
N ASN A 34 3.15 2.05 19.79
CA ASN A 34 2.36 2.77 20.77
C ASN A 34 3.21 3.88 21.38
N ARG A 35 2.86 5.13 21.07
CA ARG A 35 3.58 6.33 21.51
C ARG A 35 3.48 6.56 23.02
N SER A 36 2.35 6.19 23.65
CA SER A 36 2.15 6.45 25.09
C SER A 36 2.97 5.53 25.97
N THR A 37 3.21 4.30 25.54
CA THR A 37 4.02 3.31 26.25
C THR A 37 5.44 3.17 25.72
N ASN A 38 5.73 3.79 24.58
CA ASN A 38 7.00 3.69 23.84
C ASN A 38 7.34 2.23 23.50
N THR A 39 6.35 1.46 23.04
CA THR A 39 6.52 0.03 22.76
C THR A 39 6.04 -0.33 21.35
N PHE A 40 6.64 -1.38 20.80
CA PHE A 40 6.22 -1.98 19.54
C PHE A 40 5.44 -3.25 19.80
N GLY A 41 4.42 -3.49 18.98
CA GLY A 41 3.76 -4.78 18.85
C GLY A 41 4.63 -5.80 18.13
N SER A 42 4.06 -6.96 17.83
CA SER A 42 4.72 -7.98 17.02
C SER A 42 4.78 -7.57 15.56
N VAL A 43 5.92 -7.82 14.91
CA VAL A 43 6.06 -7.65 13.46
C VAL A 43 5.21 -8.69 12.76
N THR A 44 4.31 -8.25 11.89
CA THR A 44 3.38 -9.09 11.14
C THR A 44 3.78 -9.11 9.68
N LEU A 45 3.87 -10.30 9.08
CA LEU A 45 4.04 -10.46 7.64
C LEU A 45 2.70 -10.14 6.96
N ILE A 46 2.68 -9.11 6.11
CA ILE A 46 1.51 -8.69 5.34
C ILE A 46 1.47 -9.43 4.01
N ARG A 47 2.61 -9.48 3.32
CA ARG A 47 2.73 -10.11 2.00
C ARG A 47 4.09 -10.75 1.84
N THR A 48 4.10 -11.92 1.21
CA THR A 48 5.32 -12.53 0.67
C THR A 48 5.46 -12.13 -0.78
N ALA A 49 6.61 -11.55 -1.16
CA ALA A 49 6.92 -11.23 -2.55
C ALA A 49 8.11 -12.07 -3.02
N THR A 50 8.00 -12.59 -4.24
CA THR A 50 9.01 -13.45 -4.86
C THR A 50 9.98 -12.70 -5.76
N PHE A 51 9.74 -11.41 -6.04
CA PHE A 51 10.52 -10.61 -7.00
C PHE A 51 10.87 -9.24 -6.45
N GLY A 52 12.09 -8.77 -6.71
CA GLY A 52 12.59 -7.40 -6.63
C GLY A 52 12.20 -6.58 -5.40
N ALA A 53 12.43 -5.28 -5.47
CA ALA A 53 11.95 -4.34 -4.45
C ALA A 53 10.44 -4.16 -4.59
N ALA A 54 9.68 -4.40 -3.52
CA ALA A 54 8.26 -4.06 -3.52
C ALA A 54 8.09 -2.54 -3.42
N LEU A 55 7.23 -1.98 -4.25
CA LEU A 55 6.71 -0.64 -4.06
C LEU A 55 5.50 -0.77 -3.15
N ILE A 56 5.54 -0.10 -2.02
CA ILE A 56 4.52 -0.19 -0.97
C ILE A 56 4.01 1.20 -0.67
N SER A 57 2.70 1.34 -0.58
CA SER A 57 2.04 2.53 -0.07
C SER A 57 0.91 2.14 0.85
N ALA A 58 0.65 2.96 1.85
CA ALA A 58 -0.43 2.72 2.80
C ALA A 58 -1.11 4.02 3.21
N CYS A 59 -2.39 3.93 3.55
CA CYS A 59 -3.15 5.03 4.10
C CYS A 59 -4.18 4.54 5.13
N LEU A 60 -4.65 5.45 5.96
CA LEU A 60 -5.78 5.18 6.85
C LEU A 60 -7.04 4.92 6.02
N SER A 61 -7.73 3.82 6.29
CA SER A 61 -8.95 3.44 5.56
C SER A 61 -10.21 3.38 6.42
N GLY A 62 -10.08 3.58 7.71
CA GLY A 62 -11.18 3.59 8.67
C GLY A 62 -10.66 3.61 10.10
N THR A 63 -11.55 3.58 11.07
CA THR A 63 -11.16 3.47 12.48
C THR A 63 -10.41 2.16 12.70
N ASN A 64 -9.16 2.23 13.15
CA ASN A 64 -8.29 1.08 13.36
C ASN A 64 -8.13 0.19 12.11
N GLN A 65 -8.16 0.80 10.92
CA GLN A 65 -8.00 0.07 9.67
C GLN A 65 -7.05 0.83 8.73
N VAL A 66 -6.11 0.09 8.14
CA VAL A 66 -5.12 0.60 7.20
C VAL A 66 -5.25 -0.17 5.89
N LEU A 67 -5.32 0.54 4.76
CA LEU A 67 -5.20 -0.05 3.43
C LEU A 67 -3.74 -0.03 3.01
N VAL A 68 -3.24 -1.16 2.55
CA VAL A 68 -1.89 -1.30 2.00
C VAL A 68 -2.01 -1.75 0.56
N CYS A 69 -1.34 -1.03 -0.33
CA CYS A 69 -1.13 -1.43 -1.72
C CYS A 69 0.32 -1.83 -1.92
N SER A 70 0.55 -2.86 -2.69
CA SER A 70 1.89 -3.32 -2.99
C SER A 70 2.02 -3.85 -4.41
N VAL A 71 3.17 -3.56 -5.01
CA VAL A 71 3.56 -4.04 -6.33
C VAL A 71 5.01 -4.46 -6.25
N ALA A 72 5.36 -5.63 -6.75
CA ALA A 72 6.75 -6.06 -6.81
C ALA A 72 7.33 -5.72 -8.19
N THR A 73 8.56 -5.17 -8.23
CA THR A 73 9.28 -4.91 -9.48
C THR A 73 9.48 -6.21 -10.25
N GLY A 74 9.23 -6.19 -11.56
CA GLY A 74 9.23 -7.39 -12.40
C GLY A 74 7.99 -8.28 -12.26
N ALA A 75 7.05 -7.93 -11.38
CA ALA A 75 5.78 -8.66 -11.26
C ALA A 75 4.70 -8.05 -12.16
N THR A 76 3.78 -8.90 -12.55
CA THR A 76 2.57 -8.53 -13.32
C THR A 76 1.32 -8.49 -12.43
N SER A 77 1.48 -8.33 -11.12
CA SER A 77 0.37 -8.31 -10.17
C SER A 77 0.40 -7.08 -9.27
N PHE A 78 -0.75 -6.48 -9.11
CA PHE A 78 -1.04 -5.46 -8.11
C PHE A 78 -1.89 -6.10 -7.00
N GLU A 79 -1.56 -5.80 -5.77
CA GLU A 79 -2.25 -6.35 -4.61
C GLU A 79 -2.62 -5.23 -3.63
N ALA A 80 -3.82 -5.32 -3.09
CA ALA A 80 -4.31 -4.43 -2.05
C ALA A 80 -4.93 -5.23 -0.91
N VAL A 81 -4.62 -4.87 0.33
CA VAL A 81 -5.11 -5.56 1.52
C VAL A 81 -5.50 -4.57 2.61
N ALA A 82 -6.64 -4.80 3.24
CA ALA A 82 -7.03 -4.08 4.44
C ALA A 82 -6.42 -4.78 5.67
N LEU A 83 -5.81 -4.02 6.54
CA LEU A 83 -5.31 -4.44 7.84
C LEU A 83 -6.27 -3.98 8.92
N SER A 84 -6.69 -4.88 9.81
CA SER A 84 -7.45 -4.50 11.01
C SER A 84 -6.51 -4.44 12.21
N ILE A 85 -6.65 -3.39 13.02
CA ILE A 85 -5.77 -3.14 14.16
C ILE A 85 -6.56 -3.29 15.46
N SER A 86 -6.03 -4.06 16.40
CA SER A 86 -6.59 -4.20 17.74
C SER A 86 -5.47 -4.10 18.78
N GLY A 87 -5.43 -3.01 19.53
CA GLY A 87 -4.29 -2.69 20.36
C GLY A 87 -3.02 -2.65 19.52
N THR A 88 -2.00 -3.41 19.87
CA THR A 88 -0.74 -3.51 19.11
C THR A 88 -0.70 -4.69 18.12
N THR A 89 -1.84 -5.33 17.86
CA THR A 89 -1.95 -6.50 16.98
C THR A 89 -2.48 -6.09 15.61
N ILE A 90 -1.82 -6.55 14.54
CA ILE A 90 -2.27 -6.43 13.16
C ILE A 90 -2.89 -7.74 12.72
N THR A 91 -4.12 -7.68 12.20
CA THR A 91 -4.76 -8.78 11.48
C THR A 91 -4.74 -8.47 9.99
N VAL A 92 -4.11 -9.33 9.21
CA VAL A 92 -4.09 -9.23 7.74
C VAL A 92 -5.36 -9.88 7.20
N ASN A 93 -6.19 -9.12 6.52
CA ASN A 93 -7.42 -9.62 5.91
C ASN A 93 -7.13 -10.22 4.52
N THR A 94 -8.17 -10.69 3.84
CA THR A 94 -8.00 -11.27 2.49
C THR A 94 -7.56 -10.20 1.50
N ALA A 95 -6.44 -10.44 0.83
CA ALA A 95 -5.93 -9.55 -0.19
C ALA A 95 -6.77 -9.65 -1.47
N ALA A 96 -7.00 -8.49 -2.11
CA ALA A 96 -7.46 -8.41 -3.48
C ALA A 96 -6.24 -8.35 -4.41
N THR A 97 -6.30 -9.09 -5.52
CA THR A 97 -5.20 -9.14 -6.49
C THR A 97 -5.76 -8.91 -7.90
N THR A 98 -5.03 -8.18 -8.71
CA THR A 98 -5.34 -8.01 -10.13
C THR A 98 -4.07 -8.09 -10.97
N THR A 99 -4.23 -8.59 -12.20
CA THR A 99 -3.12 -8.65 -13.17
C THR A 99 -2.88 -7.26 -13.74
N LEU A 100 -1.62 -6.92 -13.92
CA LEU A 100 -1.16 -5.72 -14.60
C LEU A 100 -1.03 -5.99 -16.10
N SER A 101 -1.21 -4.96 -16.91
CA SER A 101 -1.06 -5.03 -18.38
C SER A 101 0.40 -5.20 -18.82
N ALA A 102 1.35 -4.83 -17.97
CA ALA A 102 2.79 -4.96 -18.19
C ALA A 102 3.51 -5.08 -16.83
N ASN A 103 4.79 -5.42 -16.87
CA ASN A 103 5.63 -5.45 -15.67
C ASN A 103 5.72 -4.05 -15.05
N ILE A 104 5.89 -4.01 -13.72
CA ILE A 104 6.29 -2.77 -13.07
C ILE A 104 7.70 -2.42 -13.49
N SER A 105 7.89 -1.19 -13.92
CA SER A 105 9.19 -0.66 -14.29
C SER A 105 10.18 -0.79 -13.13
N THR A 106 11.39 -1.22 -13.44
CA THR A 106 12.51 -1.23 -12.49
C THR A 106 12.94 0.19 -12.09
N PHE A 107 12.51 1.18 -12.84
CA PHE A 107 12.72 2.62 -12.59
C PHE A 107 11.49 3.29 -11.95
N ALA A 108 10.51 2.50 -11.50
CA ALA A 108 9.32 3.06 -10.86
C ALA A 108 9.70 3.71 -9.53
N ASP A 109 9.47 5.01 -9.44
CA ASP A 109 9.84 5.84 -8.28
C ASP A 109 8.84 5.72 -7.12
N GLY A 110 7.80 4.89 -7.25
CA GLY A 110 6.87 4.71 -6.15
C GLY A 110 5.51 4.12 -6.53
N CYS A 111 4.77 3.82 -5.49
CA CYS A 111 3.35 3.55 -5.50
C CYS A 111 2.71 4.58 -4.57
N GLY A 112 1.82 5.41 -5.08
CA GLY A 112 1.07 6.38 -4.29
C GLY A 112 -0.30 5.83 -3.91
N LEU A 113 -0.75 6.07 -2.67
CA LEU A 113 -2.08 5.69 -2.21
C LEU A 113 -2.66 6.80 -1.35
N ILE A 114 -3.84 7.26 -1.70
CA ILE A 114 -4.57 8.27 -0.94
C ILE A 114 -6.04 7.90 -0.75
N ALA A 115 -6.63 8.41 0.32
CA ALA A 115 -8.08 8.38 0.52
C ALA A 115 -8.72 9.59 -0.18
N VAL A 116 -9.82 9.37 -0.89
CA VAL A 116 -10.62 10.40 -1.57
C VAL A 116 -12.09 10.16 -1.22
N GLY A 117 -12.61 10.91 -0.27
CA GLY A 117 -13.95 10.66 0.29
C GLY A 117 -14.04 9.25 0.91
N SER A 118 -14.95 8.43 0.40
CA SER A 118 -15.13 7.03 0.82
C SER A 118 -14.39 6.01 -0.06
N SER A 119 -13.62 6.48 -1.02
CA SER A 119 -12.83 5.66 -1.95
C SER A 119 -11.35 5.91 -1.77
N PHE A 120 -10.53 5.12 -2.46
CA PHE A 120 -9.08 5.27 -2.45
C PHE A 120 -8.58 5.30 -3.90
N VAL A 121 -7.49 6.02 -4.12
CA VAL A 121 -6.81 6.05 -5.41
C VAL A 121 -5.38 5.61 -5.22
N CYS A 122 -4.97 4.62 -6.01
CA CYS A 122 -3.60 4.16 -6.07
C CYS A 122 -3.01 4.49 -7.45
N SER A 123 -1.80 5.06 -7.46
CA SER A 123 -1.01 5.33 -8.66
C SER A 123 0.26 4.49 -8.65
N TYR A 124 0.69 4.04 -9.82
CA TYR A 124 1.93 3.27 -10.02
C TYR A 124 2.38 3.36 -11.48
N THR A 125 3.62 3.01 -11.73
CA THR A 125 4.20 3.03 -13.08
C THR A 125 4.46 1.60 -13.57
N VAL A 126 4.04 1.31 -14.79
CA VAL A 126 4.38 0.09 -15.54
C VAL A 126 5.28 0.42 -16.72
N GLU A 127 5.97 -0.58 -17.26
CA GLU A 127 6.93 -0.35 -18.36
C GLU A 127 6.25 0.20 -19.61
N THR A 128 5.06 -0.33 -19.94
CA THR A 128 4.26 0.11 -21.09
C THR A 128 2.80 -0.29 -20.91
N PRO A 129 1.81 0.59 -20.95
CA PRO A 129 1.90 2.06 -20.89
C PRO A 129 2.30 2.55 -19.50
N ALA A 130 2.97 3.69 -19.43
CA ALA A 130 3.76 4.13 -18.29
C ALA A 130 2.97 4.29 -16.97
N ALA A 131 2.27 5.39 -16.78
CA ALA A 131 1.60 5.68 -15.52
C ALA A 131 0.14 5.20 -15.51
N GLN A 132 -0.27 4.60 -14.41
CA GLN A 132 -1.63 4.11 -14.21
C GLN A 132 -2.18 4.52 -12.85
N ILE A 133 -3.48 4.72 -12.81
CA ILE A 133 -4.23 4.88 -11.57
C ILE A 133 -5.35 3.83 -11.48
N ARG A 134 -5.68 3.45 -10.24
CA ARG A 134 -6.82 2.59 -9.94
C ARG A 134 -7.61 3.17 -8.78
N ALA A 135 -8.93 3.13 -8.93
CA ALA A 135 -9.82 3.34 -7.80
C ALA A 135 -9.92 2.04 -6.99
N LEU A 136 -9.96 2.16 -5.68
CA LEU A 136 -10.22 1.06 -4.77
C LEU A 136 -11.38 1.44 -3.85
N SER A 137 -12.08 0.44 -3.38
CA SER A 137 -13.11 0.58 -2.35
C SER A 137 -12.97 -0.50 -1.29
N ILE A 138 -13.46 -0.23 -0.09
CA ILE A 138 -13.45 -1.18 1.02
C ILE A 138 -14.88 -1.31 1.55
N SER A 139 -15.32 -2.54 1.74
CA SER A 139 -16.55 -2.89 2.45
C SER A 139 -16.22 -3.84 3.59
N GLY A 140 -16.31 -3.35 4.82
CA GLY A 140 -15.79 -4.08 5.99
C GLY A 140 -14.27 -4.30 5.86
N THR A 141 -13.86 -5.53 5.64
CA THR A 141 -12.45 -5.91 5.44
C THR A 141 -12.13 -6.33 4.00
N THR A 142 -13.12 -6.30 3.11
CA THR A 142 -12.99 -6.71 1.72
C THR A 142 -12.60 -5.53 0.85
N VAL A 143 -11.47 -5.64 0.17
CA VAL A 143 -11.00 -4.66 -0.80
C VAL A 143 -11.49 -5.05 -2.19
N THR A 144 -11.95 -4.06 -2.95
CA THR A 144 -12.26 -4.21 -4.38
C THR A 144 -11.35 -3.30 -5.18
N ILE A 145 -10.72 -3.84 -6.22
CA ILE A 145 -9.81 -3.13 -7.12
C ILE A 145 -10.54 -2.84 -8.43
N GLY A 146 -10.63 -1.57 -8.78
CA GLY A 146 -11.19 -1.12 -10.05
C GLY A 146 -10.24 -1.31 -11.24
N SER A 147 -10.75 -1.03 -12.44
CA SER A 147 -9.96 -1.05 -13.67
C SER A 147 -8.86 0.00 -13.63
N ALA A 148 -7.75 -0.26 -14.32
CA ALA A 148 -6.71 0.72 -14.50
C ALA A 148 -7.16 1.80 -15.50
N THR A 149 -6.83 3.06 -15.19
CA THR A 149 -6.84 4.17 -16.14
C THR A 149 -5.41 4.53 -16.45
N VAL A 150 -5.06 4.51 -17.73
CA VAL A 150 -3.74 4.94 -18.20
C VAL A 150 -3.70 6.45 -18.21
N LEU A 151 -2.71 7.02 -17.58
CA LEU A 151 -2.36 8.43 -17.70
C LEU A 151 -1.33 8.57 -18.82
N ASP A 152 -1.07 9.77 -19.30
CA ASP A 152 -0.28 10.00 -20.49
C ASP A 152 1.08 9.26 -20.52
N GLY A 153 1.52 8.85 -21.71
CA GLY A 153 2.55 7.85 -21.98
C GLY A 153 4.01 8.23 -21.71
N THR A 154 4.30 9.18 -20.84
CA THR A 154 5.68 9.47 -20.41
C THR A 154 5.97 8.84 -19.06
N ALA A 155 6.99 8.01 -19.01
CA ALA A 155 7.49 7.42 -17.79
C ALA A 155 7.91 8.50 -16.78
N GLY A 156 7.10 8.71 -15.77
CA GLY A 156 7.39 9.58 -14.64
C GLY A 156 6.77 8.97 -13.40
N GLY A 157 7.46 9.01 -12.29
CA GLY A 157 6.92 8.58 -11.01
C GLY A 157 5.69 9.43 -10.68
N LEU A 158 4.55 8.78 -10.44
CA LEU A 158 3.34 9.42 -10.00
C LEU A 158 3.17 9.14 -8.51
N ILE A 159 3.15 10.21 -7.74
CA ILE A 159 2.71 10.15 -6.35
C ILE A 159 1.30 10.72 -6.34
N ALA A 160 0.33 9.93 -5.91
CA ALA A 160 -1.00 10.46 -5.68
C ALA A 160 -0.94 11.41 -4.47
N VAL A 161 -1.18 12.67 -4.73
CA VAL A 161 -1.29 13.71 -3.70
C VAL A 161 -2.69 14.31 -3.83
N GLY A 162 -3.35 14.51 -2.72
CA GLY A 162 -4.68 15.10 -2.75
C GLY A 162 -5.21 15.37 -1.35
N ASP A 163 -6.32 16.07 -1.31
CA ASP A 163 -7.15 16.20 -0.12
C ASP A 163 -8.24 15.12 -0.10
N SER A 164 -9.16 15.20 0.86
CA SER A 164 -10.26 14.23 0.99
C SER A 164 -11.25 14.21 -0.18
N THR A 165 -11.12 15.10 -1.16
CA THR A 165 -12.07 15.29 -2.26
C THR A 165 -11.39 15.33 -3.65
N HIS A 166 -10.09 15.61 -3.74
CA HIS A 166 -9.37 15.80 -4.99
C HIS A 166 -8.06 15.00 -5.02
N VAL A 167 -7.72 14.49 -6.19
CA VAL A 167 -6.41 13.90 -6.52
C VAL A 167 -5.68 14.90 -7.44
N ILE A 168 -4.43 15.19 -7.11
CA ILE A 168 -3.56 16.07 -7.89
C ILE A 168 -2.41 15.26 -8.45
#